data_5fb02db3903807aa4e02500a4069601f
#
_entry.id   5fb02db3903807aa4e02500a4069601f
#
_cell.length_a   1.000
_cell.length_b   1.000
_cell.length_c   1.000
_cell.angle_alpha   90.00
_cell.angle_beta   90.00
_cell.angle_gamma   90.00
#
_symmetry.space_group_name_H-M   'P 1'
#
loop_
_entity.id
_entity.type
_entity.pdbx_description
1 polymer ?
#
loop_
_entity_poly.entity_id
_entity_poly.type
_entity_poly.pdbx_seq_one_letter_code
_entity_poly.pdbx_strand_id
1 'polypeptide(L)'
;LRPDLREAAVRGHARGTALSLAPPARTPAGAAGERLGGRVGSSVEFMDFRAYAPGDDLRRLDWAAYARTDRLITRLYREEVTPHCDLLVDATASMDLPDAPKAAAVMRVAGLLAGAAEASRWSTRLFALDAPAEGPVGREVPGGNAGLEAWDWPGFAESADRGPGEAKTPTVRGPLRLKRQALRIVVSDLLFEADPEAVAARFADGAAGLTVVQLLCERDADPGGDGFSGDVRLVDAEAGLLREARLDAAALRAYREALRAHTERWVAALGRVDARLVTLIAEDVVAGDAAKTLIERGVLR
;
A
#
# COMPACT_ATOMS: atom_id res chain seq x y z
N LEU A 1 5.56 19.59 1.75
CA LEU A 1 6.44 18.44 2.07
C LEU A 1 7.86 18.94 2.33
N ARG A 2 8.50 18.49 3.41
CA ARG A 2 9.90 18.80 3.73
C ARG A 2 10.83 18.40 2.56
N PRO A 3 11.91 19.16 2.29
CA PRO A 3 12.80 18.90 1.15
C PRO A 3 13.44 17.49 1.18
N ASP A 4 13.85 17.02 2.36
CA ASP A 4 14.43 15.68 2.57
C ASP A 4 13.46 14.55 2.19
N LEU A 5 12.20 14.69 2.57
CA LEU A 5 11.16 13.72 2.25
C LEU A 5 10.81 13.71 0.76
N ARG A 6 10.81 14.90 0.15
CA ARG A 6 10.63 15.03 -1.30
C ARG A 6 11.77 14.34 -2.05
N GLU A 7 13.01 14.59 -1.65
CA GLU A 7 14.17 13.93 -2.25
C GLU A 7 14.10 12.42 -2.11
N ALA A 8 13.71 11.90 -0.95
CA ALA A 8 13.53 10.46 -0.72
C ALA A 8 12.48 9.87 -1.66
N ALA A 9 11.33 10.54 -1.82
CA ALA A 9 10.28 10.13 -2.75
C ALA A 9 10.75 10.11 -4.20
N VAL A 10 11.43 11.16 -4.66
CA VAL A 10 11.98 11.27 -6.03
C VAL A 10 13.01 10.17 -6.31
N ARG A 11 13.92 9.93 -5.37
CA ARG A 11 14.91 8.84 -5.49
C ARG A 11 14.23 7.47 -5.57
N GLY A 12 13.22 7.25 -4.73
CA GLY A 12 12.41 6.03 -4.77
C GLY A 12 11.74 5.85 -6.13
N HIS A 13 11.06 6.88 -6.62
CA HIS A 13 10.35 6.85 -7.90
C HIS A 13 11.28 6.56 -9.08
N ALA A 14 12.41 7.27 -9.17
CA ALA A 14 13.40 7.04 -10.22
C ALA A 14 13.89 5.58 -10.24
N ARG A 15 14.04 4.96 -9.06
CA ARG A 15 14.37 3.53 -8.96
C ARG A 15 13.22 2.65 -9.40
N GLY A 16 11.99 3.02 -9.05
CA GLY A 16 10.76 2.29 -9.37
C GLY A 16 10.47 2.19 -10.86
N THR A 17 10.80 3.24 -11.64
CA THR A 17 10.56 3.25 -13.09
C THR A 17 11.32 2.18 -13.87
N ALA A 18 12.36 1.58 -13.28
CA ALA A 18 13.10 0.44 -13.84
C ALA A 18 12.51 -0.94 -13.43
N LEU A 19 11.42 -0.95 -12.69
CA LEU A 19 10.78 -2.14 -12.13
C LEU A 19 9.31 -2.19 -12.53
N SER A 20 8.62 -3.28 -12.17
CA SER A 20 7.19 -3.40 -12.37
C SER A 20 6.51 -3.94 -11.11
N LEU A 21 5.26 -3.55 -10.88
CA LEU A 21 4.43 -4.16 -9.83
C LEU A 21 4.10 -5.60 -10.19
N ALA A 22 4.25 -6.50 -9.24
CA ALA A 22 3.77 -7.85 -9.39
C ALA A 22 2.22 -7.84 -9.35
N PRO A 23 1.55 -8.48 -10.31
CA PRO A 23 0.10 -8.61 -10.25
C PRO A 23 -0.31 -9.42 -9.03
N PRO A 24 -1.50 -9.18 -8.46
CA PRO A 24 -2.01 -9.99 -7.37
C PRO A 24 -2.13 -11.46 -7.82
N ALA A 25 -1.89 -12.39 -6.89
CA ALA A 25 -1.91 -13.83 -7.17
C ALA A 25 -3.28 -14.33 -7.70
N ARG A 26 -4.34 -13.65 -7.32
CA ARG A 26 -5.70 -13.85 -7.87
C ARG A 26 -6.02 -12.71 -8.82
N THR A 27 -5.94 -12.99 -10.11
CA THR A 27 -6.79 -12.25 -11.05
C THR A 27 -8.23 -12.57 -10.64
N PRO A 28 -9.08 -11.58 -10.31
CA PRO A 28 -10.46 -11.87 -9.90
C PRO A 28 -11.12 -12.71 -10.98
N ALA A 29 -11.49 -13.94 -10.67
CA ALA A 29 -12.13 -14.84 -11.64
C ALA A 29 -13.43 -14.22 -12.21
N GLY A 30 -14.12 -13.38 -11.42
CA GLY A 30 -15.25 -12.57 -11.84
C GLY A 30 -14.90 -11.47 -12.85
N ALA A 31 -13.68 -10.93 -12.83
CA ALA A 31 -13.29 -9.91 -13.80
C ALA A 31 -13.12 -10.46 -15.23
N ALA A 32 -12.69 -11.71 -15.39
CA ALA A 32 -12.62 -12.37 -16.69
C ALA A 32 -13.97 -12.96 -17.11
N GLY A 33 -14.75 -13.51 -16.17
CA GLY A 33 -16.07 -14.09 -16.43
C GLY A 33 -17.17 -13.06 -16.67
N GLU A 34 -17.25 -12.01 -15.86
CA GLU A 34 -18.21 -10.91 -16.06
C GLU A 34 -17.91 -10.04 -17.29
N ARG A 35 -16.66 -9.99 -17.71
CA ARG A 35 -16.25 -9.26 -18.93
C ARG A 35 -16.70 -9.96 -20.21
N LEU A 36 -16.86 -11.25 -20.21
CA LEU A 36 -17.45 -11.99 -21.32
C LEU A 36 -18.97 -11.79 -21.42
N GLY A 37 -19.63 -11.32 -20.37
CA GLY A 37 -21.08 -11.21 -20.29
C GLY A 37 -21.70 -9.81 -20.30
N GLY A 38 -20.98 -8.71 -20.02
CA GLY A 38 -21.67 -7.47 -19.68
C GLY A 38 -21.12 -6.14 -20.17
N ARG A 39 -19.83 -6.02 -20.50
CA ARG A 39 -19.26 -4.78 -21.03
C ARG A 39 -18.21 -5.08 -22.08
N VAL A 40 -18.60 -4.83 -23.28
CA VAL A 40 -17.73 -4.92 -24.42
C VAL A 40 -16.93 -3.63 -24.48
N GLY A 41 -15.62 -3.72 -24.25
CA GLY A 41 -14.68 -2.60 -24.33
C GLY A 41 -14.43 -2.16 -25.77
N SER A 42 -13.84 -1.01 -25.93
CA SER A 42 -13.41 -0.46 -27.22
C SER A 42 -12.03 -0.98 -27.64
N SER A 43 -11.52 -2.08 -27.05
CA SER A 43 -10.23 -2.67 -27.40
C SER A 43 -10.24 -3.20 -28.84
N VAL A 44 -9.08 -3.11 -29.48
CA VAL A 44 -8.86 -3.57 -30.85
C VAL A 44 -8.42 -5.04 -30.89
N GLU A 45 -8.08 -5.65 -29.75
CA GLU A 45 -7.58 -7.02 -29.71
C GLU A 45 -8.74 -8.03 -29.74
N PHE A 46 -8.85 -8.75 -30.85
CA PHE A 46 -9.80 -9.84 -31.00
C PHE A 46 -9.47 -10.99 -30.04
N MET A 47 -10.49 -11.54 -29.39
CA MET A 47 -10.34 -12.61 -28.41
C MET A 47 -10.94 -13.92 -28.90
N ASP A 48 -12.21 -13.92 -29.28
CA ASP A 48 -12.94 -15.15 -29.64
C ASP A 48 -14.28 -14.83 -30.36
N PHE A 49 -14.97 -15.85 -30.78
CA PHE A 49 -16.31 -15.79 -31.35
C PHE A 49 -17.32 -16.45 -30.41
N ARG A 50 -18.52 -15.89 -30.40
CA ARG A 50 -19.64 -16.48 -29.67
C ARG A 50 -20.90 -16.45 -30.54
N ALA A 51 -21.81 -17.39 -30.37
CA ALA A 51 -23.12 -17.31 -30.99
C ALA A 51 -23.85 -16.04 -30.52
N TYR A 52 -24.49 -15.34 -31.45
CA TYR A 52 -25.28 -14.15 -31.14
C TYR A 52 -26.43 -14.48 -30.19
N ALA A 53 -26.63 -13.61 -29.21
CA ALA A 53 -27.82 -13.65 -28.36
C ALA A 53 -28.61 -12.33 -28.50
N PRO A 54 -29.96 -12.38 -28.42
CA PRO A 54 -30.77 -11.16 -28.46
C PRO A 54 -30.30 -10.14 -27.40
N GLY A 55 -29.98 -8.91 -27.86
CA GLY A 55 -29.42 -7.85 -27.02
C GLY A 55 -27.92 -7.59 -27.24
N ASP A 56 -27.24 -8.42 -28.00
CA ASP A 56 -25.86 -8.18 -28.39
C ASP A 56 -25.75 -7.01 -29.37
N ASP A 57 -24.62 -6.26 -29.29
CA ASP A 57 -24.34 -5.14 -30.20
C ASP A 57 -24.13 -5.64 -31.65
N LEU A 58 -25.04 -5.29 -32.53
CA LEU A 58 -25.03 -5.68 -33.94
C LEU A 58 -23.76 -5.21 -34.69
N ARG A 59 -23.06 -4.19 -34.21
CA ARG A 59 -21.79 -3.73 -34.80
C ARG A 59 -20.67 -4.75 -34.68
N ARG A 60 -20.84 -5.72 -33.80
CA ARG A 60 -19.87 -6.78 -33.51
C ARG A 60 -20.21 -8.11 -34.19
N LEU A 61 -21.27 -8.16 -34.94
CA LEU A 61 -21.58 -9.34 -35.78
C LEU A 61 -20.48 -9.53 -36.80
N ASP A 62 -20.07 -10.79 -36.97
CA ASP A 62 -19.23 -11.19 -38.09
C ASP A 62 -20.09 -11.47 -39.34
N TRP A 63 -20.32 -10.41 -40.13
CA TRP A 63 -21.10 -10.50 -41.34
C TRP A 63 -20.48 -11.44 -42.38
N ALA A 64 -19.15 -11.58 -42.39
CA ALA A 64 -18.45 -12.50 -43.28
C ALA A 64 -18.65 -13.97 -42.85
N ALA A 65 -18.70 -14.23 -41.56
CA ALA A 65 -19.05 -15.55 -41.05
C ALA A 65 -20.54 -15.89 -41.33
N TYR A 66 -21.43 -14.91 -41.13
CA TYR A 66 -22.84 -15.06 -41.45
C TYR A 66 -23.07 -15.43 -42.92
N ALA A 67 -22.44 -14.71 -43.85
CA ALA A 67 -22.57 -14.98 -45.30
C ALA A 67 -22.07 -16.37 -45.71
N ARG A 68 -21.18 -16.99 -44.96
CA ARG A 68 -20.64 -18.33 -45.26
C ARG A 68 -21.40 -19.46 -44.54
N THR A 69 -21.96 -19.22 -43.39
CA THR A 69 -22.43 -20.28 -42.50
C THR A 69 -23.90 -20.15 -42.13
N ASP A 70 -24.56 -19.04 -42.51
CA ASP A 70 -25.92 -18.65 -42.10
C ASP A 70 -26.11 -18.64 -40.56
N ARG A 71 -25.03 -18.45 -39.81
CA ARG A 71 -25.04 -18.37 -38.36
C ARG A 71 -24.63 -16.99 -37.90
N LEU A 72 -25.43 -16.38 -37.05
CA LEU A 72 -25.09 -15.12 -36.41
C LEU A 72 -24.04 -15.37 -35.31
N ILE A 73 -22.88 -14.79 -35.51
CA ILE A 73 -21.72 -14.91 -34.60
C ILE A 73 -21.27 -13.51 -34.22
N THR A 74 -21.07 -13.29 -32.91
CA THR A 74 -20.57 -12.04 -32.36
C THR A 74 -19.08 -12.16 -32.07
N ARG A 75 -18.29 -11.18 -32.52
CA ARG A 75 -16.86 -11.06 -32.19
C ARG A 75 -16.72 -10.57 -30.78
N LEU A 76 -15.95 -11.28 -29.98
CA LEU A 76 -15.54 -10.88 -28.64
C LEU A 76 -14.18 -10.18 -28.70
N TYR A 77 -14.09 -9.03 -28.08
CA TYR A 77 -12.86 -8.28 -27.96
C TYR A 77 -12.43 -8.25 -26.52
N ARG A 78 -11.11 -8.28 -26.28
CA ARG A 78 -10.54 -8.12 -24.93
C ARG A 78 -10.73 -6.67 -24.50
N GLU A 79 -11.32 -6.44 -23.33
CA GLU A 79 -11.34 -5.11 -22.74
C GLU A 79 -9.95 -4.80 -22.18
N GLU A 80 -9.32 -3.74 -22.66
CA GLU A 80 -8.08 -3.24 -22.10
C GLU A 80 -8.41 -2.51 -20.80
N VAL A 81 -8.24 -3.20 -19.68
CA VAL A 81 -8.47 -2.64 -18.35
C VAL A 81 -7.15 -2.19 -17.79
N THR A 82 -7.01 -0.90 -17.61
CA THR A 82 -5.88 -0.34 -16.87
C THR A 82 -5.97 -0.82 -15.41
N PRO A 83 -5.03 -1.63 -14.94
CA PRO A 83 -4.99 -2.04 -13.55
C PRO A 83 -4.88 -0.83 -12.62
N HIS A 84 -5.33 -0.97 -11.39
CA HIS A 84 -5.33 0.12 -10.43
C HIS A 84 -4.62 -0.27 -9.14
N CYS A 85 -3.82 0.65 -8.60
CA CYS A 85 -3.14 0.52 -7.31
C CYS A 85 -3.60 1.62 -6.37
N ASP A 86 -4.13 1.27 -5.21
CA ASP A 86 -4.33 2.17 -4.09
C ASP A 86 -3.14 2.01 -3.13
N LEU A 87 -2.28 3.04 -3.05
CA LEU A 87 -1.14 3.09 -2.15
C LEU A 87 -1.54 3.86 -0.89
N LEU A 88 -1.59 3.16 0.23
CA LEU A 88 -2.03 3.68 1.52
C LEU A 88 -0.82 3.78 2.45
N VAL A 89 -0.51 4.97 2.90
CA VAL A 89 0.68 5.24 3.69
C VAL A 89 0.29 5.79 5.05
N ASP A 90 0.79 5.15 6.08
CA ASP A 90 0.61 5.58 7.45
C ASP A 90 1.30 6.94 7.67
N ALA A 91 0.50 7.92 8.08
CA ALA A 91 0.93 9.29 8.31
C ALA A 91 0.72 9.70 9.79
N THR A 92 0.67 8.73 10.68
CA THR A 92 0.58 8.96 12.13
C THR A 92 1.88 9.53 12.69
N ALA A 93 1.84 10.09 13.89
CA ALA A 93 2.99 10.76 14.47
C ALA A 93 4.19 9.82 14.74
N SER A 94 3.92 8.54 15.00
CA SER A 94 4.96 7.51 15.18
C SER A 94 5.81 7.26 13.93
N MET A 95 5.30 7.63 12.74
CA MET A 95 6.03 7.51 11.48
C MET A 95 6.96 8.69 11.19
N ASP A 96 6.89 9.80 11.94
CA ASP A 96 7.72 11.00 11.76
C ASP A 96 8.39 11.42 13.07
N LEU A 97 9.12 10.50 13.68
CA LEU A 97 9.93 10.80 14.88
C LEU A 97 11.22 11.51 14.48
N PRO A 98 11.65 12.54 15.27
CA PRO A 98 12.82 13.37 14.93
C PRO A 98 14.12 12.58 14.74
N ASP A 99 14.31 11.53 15.53
CA ASP A 99 15.54 10.75 15.57
C ASP A 99 15.44 9.41 14.81
N ALA A 100 14.40 9.25 13.96
CA ALA A 100 14.17 8.02 13.22
C ALA A 100 14.01 8.31 11.72
N PRO A 101 14.62 7.52 10.82
CA PRO A 101 14.53 7.74 9.38
C PRO A 101 13.21 7.24 8.78
N LYS A 102 12.20 6.89 9.59
CA LYS A 102 10.94 6.30 9.12
C LYS A 102 10.25 7.13 8.06
N ALA A 103 10.07 8.44 8.28
CA ALA A 103 9.39 9.31 7.33
C ALA A 103 10.07 9.31 5.95
N ALA A 104 11.41 9.44 5.92
CA ALA A 104 12.18 9.39 4.69
C ALA A 104 12.10 8.00 4.02
N ALA A 105 12.16 6.93 4.81
CA ALA A 105 12.05 5.57 4.32
C ALA A 105 10.66 5.28 3.74
N VAL A 106 9.58 5.73 4.40
CA VAL A 106 8.20 5.66 3.90
C VAL A 106 8.08 6.34 2.55
N MET A 107 8.58 7.58 2.45
CA MET A 107 8.51 8.35 1.21
C MET A 107 9.32 7.69 0.09
N ARG A 108 10.48 7.10 0.42
CA ARG A 108 11.27 6.35 -0.56
C ARG A 108 10.57 5.08 -1.04
N VAL A 109 9.95 4.31 -0.15
CA VAL A 109 9.16 3.13 -0.51
C VAL A 109 7.92 3.52 -1.30
N ALA A 110 7.20 4.55 -0.89
CA ALA A 110 6.03 5.04 -1.61
C ALA A 110 6.38 5.50 -3.03
N GLY A 111 7.48 6.25 -3.18
CA GLY A 111 8.02 6.63 -4.48
C GLY A 111 8.38 5.43 -5.35
N LEU A 112 9.09 4.45 -4.79
CA LEU A 112 9.48 3.23 -5.47
C LEU A 112 8.27 2.45 -6.02
N LEU A 113 7.24 2.29 -5.20
CA LEU A 113 6.01 1.60 -5.59
C LEU A 113 5.21 2.38 -6.64
N ALA A 114 5.14 3.71 -6.52
CA ALA A 114 4.49 4.57 -7.49
C ALA A 114 5.21 4.54 -8.86
N GLY A 115 6.54 4.61 -8.87
CA GLY A 115 7.33 4.51 -10.10
C GLY A 115 7.18 3.15 -10.77
N ALA A 116 7.15 2.05 -10.00
CA ALA A 116 6.90 0.71 -10.53
C ALA A 116 5.47 0.55 -11.08
N ALA A 117 4.48 1.19 -10.47
CA ALA A 117 3.13 1.22 -10.97
C ALA A 117 3.02 1.97 -12.29
N GLU A 118 3.68 3.12 -12.40
CA GLU A 118 3.75 3.93 -13.62
C GLU A 118 4.43 3.14 -14.76
N ALA A 119 5.60 2.54 -14.51
CA ALA A 119 6.30 1.69 -15.48
C ALA A 119 5.43 0.52 -15.96
N SER A 120 4.57 0.00 -15.09
CA SER A 120 3.61 -1.06 -15.39
C SER A 120 2.31 -0.56 -16.06
N ARG A 121 2.19 0.74 -16.31
CA ARG A 121 0.96 1.40 -16.82
C ARG A 121 -0.26 1.19 -15.94
N TRP A 122 -0.07 1.13 -14.63
CA TRP A 122 -1.16 1.09 -13.66
C TRP A 122 -1.56 2.51 -13.27
N SER A 123 -2.85 2.74 -13.09
CA SER A 123 -3.29 3.98 -12.46
C SER A 123 -3.09 3.87 -10.94
N THR A 124 -2.53 4.90 -10.32
CA THR A 124 -2.22 4.90 -8.89
C THR A 124 -2.92 6.04 -8.18
N ARG A 125 -3.48 5.76 -7.01
CA ARG A 125 -3.91 6.78 -6.05
C ARG A 125 -3.13 6.61 -4.76
N LEU A 126 -2.84 7.74 -4.13
CA LEU A 126 -2.12 7.78 -2.87
C LEU A 126 -3.06 8.25 -1.76
N PHE A 127 -2.98 7.61 -0.62
CA PHE A 127 -3.75 7.93 0.57
C PHE A 127 -2.84 8.04 1.78
N ALA A 128 -3.06 9.06 2.60
CA ALA A 128 -2.51 9.15 3.94
C ALA A 128 -3.49 8.54 4.93
N LEU A 129 -3.03 7.57 5.69
CA LEU A 129 -3.80 6.97 6.79
C LEU A 129 -3.58 7.80 8.06
N ASP A 130 -4.65 8.27 8.64
CA ASP A 130 -4.63 9.05 9.89
C ASP A 130 -5.01 8.18 11.11
N ALA A 131 -5.62 7.01 10.87
CA ALA A 131 -6.00 6.05 11.90
C ALA A 131 -5.95 4.60 11.35
N PRO A 132 -4.75 4.06 11.07
CA PRO A 132 -4.60 2.74 10.46
C PRO A 132 -5.18 1.61 11.32
N ALA A 133 -5.26 1.77 12.63
CA ALA A 133 -5.93 0.85 13.54
C ALA A 133 -7.43 0.67 13.26
N GLU A 134 -8.06 1.68 12.67
CA GLU A 134 -9.47 1.64 12.28
C GLU A 134 -9.67 1.11 10.84
N GLY A 135 -8.58 0.77 10.13
CA GLY A 135 -8.57 0.35 8.74
C GLY A 135 -8.31 1.52 7.77
N PRO A 136 -8.94 1.54 6.57
CA PRO A 136 -8.69 2.57 5.57
C PRO A 136 -9.38 3.89 5.92
N VAL A 137 -8.90 4.54 6.97
CA VAL A 137 -9.37 5.84 7.47
C VAL A 137 -8.27 6.89 7.28
N GLY A 138 -8.61 7.98 6.60
CA GLY A 138 -7.62 9.01 6.28
C GLY A 138 -8.10 9.93 5.16
N ARG A 139 -7.19 10.35 4.29
CA ARG A 139 -7.46 11.25 3.16
C ARG A 139 -6.73 10.85 1.90
N GLU A 140 -7.31 11.14 0.75
CA GLU A 140 -6.63 11.05 -0.53
C GLU A 140 -5.61 12.19 -0.66
N VAL A 141 -4.40 11.86 -1.10
CA VAL A 141 -3.36 12.86 -1.37
C VAL A 141 -3.50 13.31 -2.83
N PRO A 142 -3.76 14.59 -3.08
CA PRO A 142 -3.90 15.11 -4.43
C PRO A 142 -2.63 14.88 -5.25
N GLY A 143 -2.78 14.63 -6.55
CA GLY A 143 -1.67 14.53 -7.47
C GLY A 143 -1.26 13.12 -7.87
N GLY A 144 -1.77 12.07 -7.28
CA GLY A 144 -1.56 10.65 -7.63
C GLY A 144 -0.53 10.36 -8.74
N ASN A 145 -0.99 10.21 -9.97
CA ASN A 145 -0.11 10.00 -11.14
C ASN A 145 0.50 11.29 -11.73
N ALA A 146 0.18 12.47 -11.20
CA ALA A 146 0.68 13.75 -11.75
C ALA A 146 2.12 14.08 -11.36
N GLY A 147 2.83 13.13 -10.77
CA GLY A 147 4.22 13.27 -10.33
C GLY A 147 4.36 13.55 -8.84
N LEU A 148 5.45 13.08 -8.28
CA LEU A 148 5.80 13.21 -6.87
C LEU A 148 5.95 14.66 -6.41
N GLU A 149 6.23 15.58 -7.34
CA GLU A 149 6.38 17.01 -7.05
C GLU A 149 5.06 17.65 -6.61
N ALA A 150 3.93 17.09 -7.05
CA ALA A 150 2.60 17.54 -6.67
C ALA A 150 2.10 16.89 -5.37
N TRP A 151 2.86 15.99 -4.76
CA TRP A 151 2.48 15.36 -3.51
C TRP A 151 2.53 16.37 -2.37
N ASP A 152 1.38 16.88 -2.00
CA ASP A 152 1.22 17.62 -0.75
C ASP A 152 0.97 16.62 0.37
N TRP A 153 1.96 16.47 1.26
CA TRP A 153 1.89 15.54 2.38
C TRP A 153 1.72 16.30 3.69
N PRO A 154 0.50 16.74 4.02
CA PRO A 154 0.29 17.58 5.19
C PRO A 154 0.59 16.87 6.53
N GLY A 155 0.51 15.54 6.57
CA GLY A 155 0.75 14.77 7.81
C GLY A 155 2.15 14.93 8.38
N PHE A 156 3.17 14.98 7.52
CA PHE A 156 4.56 15.12 7.93
C PHE A 156 5.04 16.59 8.06
N ALA A 157 4.32 17.55 7.49
CA ALA A 157 4.68 18.96 7.61
C ALA A 157 4.27 19.56 8.96
N GLU A 158 3.26 19.01 9.58
CA GLU A 158 2.67 19.57 10.79
C GLU A 158 3.32 19.09 12.09
N SER A 159 4.09 17.99 12.06
CA SER A 159 4.74 17.44 13.25
C SER A 159 6.03 18.16 13.64
N ALA A 160 6.76 18.74 12.67
CA ALA A 160 8.08 19.33 12.91
C ALA A 160 8.08 20.63 13.71
N ASP A 161 6.95 21.36 13.76
CA ASP A 161 6.85 22.68 14.43
C ASP A 161 6.13 22.64 15.78
N ARG A 162 5.79 21.47 16.31
CA ARG A 162 5.00 21.36 17.54
C ARG A 162 5.83 20.99 18.75
N GLY A 163 5.63 21.77 19.81
CA GLY A 163 6.10 21.41 21.14
C GLY A 163 5.36 20.17 21.68
N PRO A 164 5.98 19.43 22.61
CA PRO A 164 5.33 18.30 23.26
C PRO A 164 4.05 18.76 23.99
N GLY A 165 2.91 18.18 23.62
CA GLY A 165 1.61 18.44 24.25
C GLY A 165 0.58 19.23 23.42
N GLU A 166 0.90 19.67 22.21
CA GLU A 166 -0.08 20.30 21.32
C GLU A 166 -0.90 19.27 20.55
N ALA A 167 -2.22 19.27 20.81
CA ALA A 167 -3.17 18.39 20.13
C ALA A 167 -3.22 18.69 18.62
N LYS A 168 -3.24 17.64 17.79
CA LYS A 168 -3.44 17.77 16.35
C LYS A 168 -4.75 18.50 16.06
N THR A 169 -4.70 19.49 15.20
CA THR A 169 -5.93 20.04 14.61
C THR A 169 -6.69 18.91 13.93
N PRO A 170 -7.97 18.69 14.23
CA PRO A 170 -8.70 17.59 13.62
C PRO A 170 -8.82 17.82 12.12
N THR A 171 -7.99 17.13 11.37
CA THR A 171 -8.20 16.97 9.93
C THR A 171 -9.45 16.12 9.75
N VAL A 172 -10.29 16.45 8.79
CA VAL A 172 -11.53 15.69 8.52
C VAL A 172 -11.14 14.25 8.21
N ARG A 173 -11.28 13.38 9.22
CA ARG A 173 -11.02 11.94 9.11
C ARG A 173 -12.28 11.27 8.61
N GLY A 174 -12.13 10.37 7.69
CA GLY A 174 -13.25 9.60 7.19
C GLY A 174 -12.82 8.31 6.51
N PRO A 175 -13.77 7.39 6.27
CA PRO A 175 -13.48 6.19 5.52
C PRO A 175 -13.07 6.53 4.08
N LEU A 176 -11.97 5.95 3.62
CA LEU A 176 -11.47 6.18 2.27
C LEU A 176 -12.35 5.49 1.22
N ARG A 177 -12.58 6.17 0.13
CA ARG A 177 -13.26 5.58 -1.04
C ARG A 177 -12.25 4.86 -1.92
N LEU A 178 -11.86 3.67 -1.51
CA LEU A 178 -10.94 2.84 -2.26
C LEU A 178 -11.62 2.24 -3.50
N LYS A 179 -10.84 2.04 -4.56
CA LYS A 179 -11.36 1.45 -5.79
C LYS A 179 -11.54 -0.06 -5.60
N ARG A 180 -12.70 -0.57 -6.02
CA ARG A 180 -12.91 -2.02 -6.03
C ARG A 180 -11.98 -2.68 -7.04
N GLN A 181 -11.52 -3.88 -6.71
CA GLN A 181 -10.57 -4.65 -7.53
C GLN A 181 -9.22 -3.93 -7.79
N ALA A 182 -8.85 -2.97 -6.95
CA ALA A 182 -7.50 -2.42 -6.94
C ALA A 182 -6.53 -3.36 -6.21
N LEU A 183 -5.26 -3.37 -6.60
CA LEU A 183 -4.19 -3.80 -5.73
C LEU A 183 -4.05 -2.77 -4.62
N ARG A 184 -4.06 -3.19 -3.38
CA ARG A 184 -3.82 -2.31 -2.23
C ARG A 184 -2.47 -2.59 -1.63
N ILE A 185 -1.69 -1.55 -1.45
CA ILE A 185 -0.40 -1.63 -0.77
C ILE A 185 -0.45 -0.68 0.42
N VAL A 186 -0.31 -1.22 1.62
CA VAL A 186 -0.29 -0.47 2.87
C VAL A 186 1.16 -0.39 3.35
N VAL A 187 1.63 0.81 3.69
CA VAL A 187 2.95 1.04 4.29
C VAL A 187 2.74 1.61 5.69
N SER A 188 3.13 0.87 6.73
CA SER A 188 2.95 1.24 8.15
C SER A 188 3.94 0.46 9.01
N ASP A 189 4.23 0.92 10.23
CA ASP A 189 4.99 0.12 11.19
C ASP A 189 4.13 -0.96 11.88
N LEU A 190 2.80 -0.84 11.81
CA LEU A 190 1.83 -1.72 12.46
C LEU A 190 1.95 -1.73 14.00
N LEU A 191 2.62 -0.76 14.61
CA LEU A 191 2.86 -0.71 16.07
C LEU A 191 1.73 0.00 16.84
N PHE A 192 0.52 -0.09 16.35
CA PHE A 192 -0.67 0.42 17.02
C PHE A 192 -1.49 -0.71 17.67
N GLU A 193 -2.26 -0.36 18.67
CA GLU A 193 -3.15 -1.29 19.35
C GLU A 193 -4.44 -1.49 18.53
N ALA A 194 -4.62 -2.69 17.99
CA ALA A 194 -5.82 -3.08 17.24
C ALA A 194 -5.95 -4.60 17.17
N ASP A 195 -7.13 -5.06 16.74
CA ASP A 195 -7.32 -6.44 16.29
C ASP A 195 -6.81 -6.61 14.84
N PRO A 196 -5.70 -7.33 14.61
CA PRO A 196 -5.13 -7.48 13.27
C PRO A 196 -6.11 -8.11 12.28
N GLU A 197 -6.99 -9.01 12.70
CA GLU A 197 -7.94 -9.67 11.81
C GLU A 197 -8.99 -8.69 11.29
N ALA A 198 -9.54 -7.87 12.17
CA ALA A 198 -10.53 -6.86 11.81
C ALA A 198 -9.92 -5.80 10.88
N VAL A 199 -8.69 -5.36 11.16
CA VAL A 199 -7.99 -4.37 10.34
C VAL A 199 -7.63 -4.95 8.96
N ALA A 200 -7.05 -6.16 8.90
CA ALA A 200 -6.71 -6.83 7.65
C ALA A 200 -7.96 -7.03 6.78
N ALA A 201 -9.08 -7.47 7.36
CA ALA A 201 -10.34 -7.64 6.64
C ALA A 201 -10.84 -6.33 6.02
N ARG A 202 -10.75 -5.20 6.75
CA ARG A 202 -11.16 -3.88 6.25
C ARG A 202 -10.27 -3.41 5.09
N PHE A 203 -8.95 -3.62 5.17
CA PHE A 203 -8.06 -3.30 4.07
C PHE A 203 -8.24 -4.22 2.86
N ALA A 204 -8.62 -5.47 3.05
CA ALA A 204 -8.83 -6.44 1.98
C ALA A 204 -10.21 -6.31 1.31
N ASP A 205 -11.20 -5.67 1.96
CA ASP A 205 -12.58 -5.61 1.45
C ASP A 205 -12.65 -5.01 0.05
N GLY A 206 -13.11 -5.80 -0.92
CA GLY A 206 -13.23 -5.43 -2.32
C GLY A 206 -11.90 -5.23 -3.07
N ALA A 207 -10.74 -5.56 -2.49
CA ALA A 207 -9.44 -5.51 -3.16
C ALA A 207 -9.23 -6.69 -4.12
N ALA A 208 -8.41 -6.51 -5.17
CA ALA A 208 -7.90 -7.60 -5.99
C ALA A 208 -6.74 -8.34 -5.30
N GLY A 209 -6.03 -7.65 -4.42
CA GLY A 209 -4.97 -8.17 -3.59
C GLY A 209 -4.55 -7.13 -2.57
N LEU A 210 -3.99 -7.59 -1.46
CA LEU A 210 -3.45 -6.75 -0.39
C LEU A 210 -1.99 -7.13 -0.14
N THR A 211 -1.14 -6.13 -0.04
CA THR A 211 0.23 -6.25 0.43
C THR A 211 0.46 -5.23 1.53
N VAL A 212 1.05 -5.65 2.62
CA VAL A 212 1.44 -4.76 3.72
C VAL A 212 2.95 -4.73 3.78
N VAL A 213 3.52 -3.54 3.69
CA VAL A 213 4.94 -3.26 3.90
C VAL A 213 5.07 -2.69 5.30
N GLN A 214 5.53 -3.54 6.22
CA GLN A 214 5.85 -3.12 7.57
C GLN A 214 7.20 -2.41 7.56
N LEU A 215 7.26 -1.18 8.06
CA LEU A 215 8.47 -0.40 8.12
C LEU A 215 8.83 -0.10 9.57
N LEU A 216 9.85 -0.76 10.07
CA LEU A 216 10.39 -0.57 11.41
C LEU A 216 11.71 0.18 11.31
N CYS A 217 12.08 0.97 12.34
CA CYS A 217 13.48 1.37 12.51
C CYS A 217 14.23 0.32 13.35
N GLU A 218 15.56 0.38 13.35
CA GLU A 218 16.40 -0.53 14.14
C GLU A 218 16.00 -0.55 15.61
N ARG A 219 15.67 0.63 16.18
CA ARG A 219 15.22 0.75 17.57
C ARG A 219 13.84 0.16 17.83
N ASP A 220 12.95 0.13 16.83
CA ASP A 220 11.67 -0.59 16.96
C ASP A 220 11.90 -2.09 16.93
N ALA A 221 12.82 -2.56 16.11
CA ALA A 221 13.15 -3.98 16.01
C ALA A 221 13.91 -4.47 17.25
N ASP A 222 14.85 -3.66 17.75
CA ASP A 222 15.64 -3.95 18.93
C ASP A 222 16.11 -2.68 19.67
N PRO A 223 15.38 -2.20 20.68
CA PRO A 223 15.75 -1.00 21.43
C PRO A 223 17.06 -1.10 22.22
N GLY A 224 17.64 -2.29 22.32
CA GLY A 224 18.94 -2.54 22.96
C GLY A 224 20.05 -2.93 21.98
N GLY A 225 19.82 -2.80 20.68
CA GLY A 225 20.74 -3.23 19.64
C GLY A 225 22.10 -2.50 19.65
N ASP A 226 22.12 -1.26 20.11
CA ASP A 226 23.34 -0.45 20.33
C ASP A 226 24.03 -0.70 21.70
N GLY A 227 23.56 -1.70 22.45
CA GLY A 227 24.05 -2.03 23.78
C GLY A 227 23.55 -1.12 24.89
N PHE A 228 22.58 -0.25 24.60
CA PHE A 228 22.02 0.63 25.62
C PHE A 228 21.24 -0.15 26.68
N SER A 229 21.52 0.16 27.94
CA SER A 229 20.73 -0.28 29.10
C SER A 229 20.69 0.82 30.13
N GLY A 230 19.57 1.01 30.81
CA GLY A 230 19.43 2.07 31.81
C GLY A 230 18.00 2.56 31.95
N ASP A 231 17.86 3.64 32.66
CA ASP A 231 16.57 4.30 32.87
C ASP A 231 16.24 5.17 31.66
N VAL A 232 15.03 4.99 31.11
CA VAL A 232 14.53 5.72 29.93
C VAL A 232 13.21 6.37 30.25
N ARG A 233 12.96 7.48 29.56
CA ARG A 233 11.66 8.10 29.50
C ARG A 233 11.06 7.85 28.12
N LEU A 234 10.04 7.03 28.06
CA LEU A 234 9.28 6.73 26.84
C LEU A 234 8.20 7.78 26.66
N VAL A 235 8.07 8.26 25.45
CA VAL A 235 7.02 9.21 25.05
C VAL A 235 6.16 8.51 24.01
N ASP A 236 4.88 8.38 24.30
CA ASP A 236 3.91 7.91 23.29
C ASP A 236 3.78 9.00 22.23
N ALA A 237 4.12 8.68 21.00
CA ALA A 237 4.11 9.63 19.89
C ALA A 237 2.70 10.12 19.52
N GLU A 238 1.67 9.31 19.76
CA GLU A 238 0.29 9.62 19.42
C GLU A 238 -0.43 10.37 20.55
N ALA A 239 -0.26 9.91 21.79
CA ALA A 239 -0.97 10.44 22.94
C ALA A 239 -0.14 11.46 23.76
N GLY A 240 1.17 11.56 23.51
CA GLY A 240 2.07 12.40 24.30
C GLY A 240 2.27 11.92 25.73
N LEU A 241 1.82 10.71 26.06
CA LEU A 241 1.95 10.17 27.42
C LEU A 241 3.39 9.81 27.72
N LEU A 242 3.83 10.17 28.92
CA LEU A 242 5.17 9.88 29.43
C LEU A 242 5.13 8.63 30.31
N ARG A 243 6.07 7.73 30.11
CA ARG A 243 6.30 6.56 30.96
C ARG A 243 7.78 6.40 31.24
N GLU A 244 8.16 6.31 32.51
CA GLU A 244 9.51 5.94 32.90
C GLU A 244 9.62 4.42 32.91
N ALA A 245 10.70 3.90 32.36
CA ALA A 245 11.00 2.48 32.31
C ALA A 245 12.52 2.25 32.46
N ARG A 246 12.88 1.06 32.93
CA ARG A 246 14.26 0.63 32.93
C ARG A 246 14.45 -0.44 31.87
N LEU A 247 15.35 -0.16 30.94
CA LEU A 247 15.79 -1.12 29.94
C LEU A 247 16.91 -1.96 30.52
N ASP A 248 16.56 -3.14 30.99
CA ASP A 248 17.52 -4.18 31.37
C ASP A 248 17.38 -5.39 30.45
N ALA A 249 18.25 -6.39 30.63
CA ALA A 249 18.23 -7.59 29.79
C ALA A 249 16.90 -8.35 29.86
N ALA A 250 16.16 -8.26 30.95
CA ALA A 250 14.85 -8.90 31.07
C ALA A 250 13.78 -8.14 30.30
N ALA A 251 13.74 -6.81 30.44
CA ALA A 251 12.84 -5.94 29.70
C ALA A 251 13.06 -6.06 28.18
N LEU A 252 14.31 -6.07 27.72
CA LEU A 252 14.66 -6.23 26.31
C LEU A 252 14.24 -7.60 25.76
N ARG A 253 14.40 -8.67 26.53
CA ARG A 253 13.89 -10.00 26.11
C ARG A 253 12.37 -10.00 25.99
N ALA A 254 11.68 -9.45 26.99
CA ALA A 254 10.20 -9.37 26.98
C ALA A 254 9.69 -8.54 25.80
N TYR A 255 10.37 -7.44 25.48
CA TYR A 255 10.03 -6.61 24.31
C TYR A 255 10.18 -7.39 23.01
N ARG A 256 11.33 -8.05 22.78
CA ARG A 256 11.56 -8.85 21.57
C ARG A 256 10.53 -9.97 21.41
N GLU A 257 10.15 -10.61 22.50
CA GLU A 257 9.13 -11.65 22.52
C GLU A 257 7.74 -11.08 22.18
N ALA A 258 7.39 -9.94 22.77
CA ALA A 258 6.13 -9.24 22.47
C ALA A 258 6.05 -8.77 21.03
N LEU A 259 7.13 -8.18 20.48
CA LEU A 259 7.19 -7.75 19.08
C LEU A 259 7.06 -8.94 18.13
N ARG A 260 7.75 -10.06 18.43
CA ARG A 260 7.61 -11.29 17.63
C ARG A 260 6.18 -11.79 17.63
N ALA A 261 5.57 -11.93 18.80
CA ALA A 261 4.19 -12.38 18.93
C ALA A 261 3.20 -11.43 18.25
N HIS A 262 3.46 -10.11 18.29
CA HIS A 262 2.69 -9.11 17.57
C HIS A 262 2.79 -9.31 16.05
N THR A 263 4.00 -9.47 15.52
CA THR A 263 4.23 -9.71 14.09
C THR A 263 3.59 -11.03 13.63
N GLU A 264 3.70 -12.11 14.42
CA GLU A 264 3.07 -13.39 14.13
C GLU A 264 1.54 -13.28 14.03
N ARG A 265 0.90 -12.48 14.89
CA ARG A 265 -0.56 -12.21 14.81
C ARG A 265 -0.91 -11.50 13.51
N TRP A 266 -0.12 -10.51 13.08
CA TRP A 266 -0.33 -9.84 11.81
C TRP A 266 -0.14 -10.78 10.62
N VAL A 267 0.90 -11.60 10.62
CA VAL A 267 1.13 -12.62 9.57
C VAL A 267 -0.06 -13.56 9.47
N ALA A 268 -0.55 -14.05 10.60
CA ALA A 268 -1.72 -14.94 10.63
C ALA A 268 -2.99 -14.25 10.10
N ALA A 269 -3.25 -13.02 10.53
CA ALA A 269 -4.41 -12.24 10.10
C ALA A 269 -4.38 -11.94 8.59
N LEU A 270 -3.22 -11.51 8.07
CA LEU A 270 -3.03 -11.24 6.65
C LEU A 270 -3.13 -12.51 5.81
N GLY A 271 -2.63 -13.65 6.31
CA GLY A 271 -2.78 -14.95 5.65
C GLY A 271 -4.23 -15.37 5.44
N ARG A 272 -5.14 -15.01 6.35
CA ARG A 272 -6.58 -15.31 6.20
C ARG A 272 -7.27 -14.55 5.07
N VAL A 273 -6.74 -13.41 4.69
CA VAL A 273 -7.25 -12.59 3.57
C VAL A 273 -6.37 -12.71 2.32
N ASP A 274 -5.47 -13.71 2.27
CA ASP A 274 -4.54 -13.96 1.17
C ASP A 274 -3.62 -12.75 0.88
N ALA A 275 -3.27 -12.02 1.93
CA ALA A 275 -2.38 -10.87 1.87
C ALA A 275 -0.96 -11.23 2.30
N ARG A 276 0.02 -10.39 1.89
CA ARG A 276 1.43 -10.55 2.22
C ARG A 276 1.89 -9.51 3.21
N LEU A 277 2.79 -9.90 4.11
CA LEU A 277 3.57 -8.99 4.94
C LEU A 277 5.03 -9.00 4.47
N VAL A 278 5.58 -7.81 4.25
CA VAL A 278 7.00 -7.59 3.97
C VAL A 278 7.54 -6.61 5.00
N THR A 279 8.51 -7.02 5.79
CA THR A 279 9.15 -6.15 6.78
C THR A 279 10.43 -5.56 6.20
N LEU A 280 10.58 -4.25 6.33
CA LEU A 280 11.76 -3.47 5.95
C LEU A 280 12.27 -2.70 7.17
N ILE A 281 13.58 -2.47 7.22
CA ILE A 281 14.21 -1.59 8.22
C ILE A 281 14.47 -0.22 7.58
N ALA A 282 14.03 0.83 8.24
CA ALA A 282 14.03 2.19 7.70
C ALA A 282 15.46 2.67 7.39
N GLU A 283 16.42 2.36 8.23
CA GLU A 283 17.84 2.65 8.05
C GLU A 283 18.37 2.00 6.77
N ASP A 284 18.06 0.73 6.54
CA ASP A 284 18.46 0.00 5.32
C ASP A 284 17.80 0.60 4.09
N VAL A 285 16.51 1.00 4.19
CA VAL A 285 15.79 1.64 3.09
C VAL A 285 16.44 2.95 2.70
N VAL A 286 16.84 3.78 3.67
CA VAL A 286 17.48 5.08 3.40
C VAL A 286 18.92 4.93 2.94
N ALA A 287 19.69 4.01 3.52
CA ALA A 287 21.09 3.77 3.16
C ALA A 287 21.25 2.95 1.87
N GLY A 288 20.33 2.03 1.60
CA GLY A 288 20.43 1.03 0.56
C GLY A 288 19.31 1.06 -0.48
N ASP A 289 18.97 -0.12 -0.98
CA ASP A 289 17.93 -0.36 -1.99
C ASP A 289 16.87 -1.33 -1.46
N ALA A 290 15.71 -0.79 -1.07
CA ALA A 290 14.56 -1.58 -0.66
C ALA A 290 13.99 -2.47 -1.78
N ALA A 291 14.32 -2.18 -3.03
CA ALA A 291 13.78 -2.90 -4.19
C ALA A 291 14.16 -4.38 -4.15
N LYS A 292 15.37 -4.71 -3.70
CA LYS A 292 15.83 -6.10 -3.61
C LYS A 292 14.88 -6.94 -2.74
N THR A 293 14.62 -6.50 -1.53
CA THR A 293 13.71 -7.20 -0.61
C THR A 293 12.28 -7.29 -1.17
N LEU A 294 11.77 -6.21 -1.78
CA LEU A 294 10.45 -6.21 -2.39
C LEU A 294 10.35 -7.16 -3.60
N ILE A 295 11.44 -7.33 -4.37
CA ILE A 295 11.52 -8.31 -5.47
C ILE A 295 11.54 -9.72 -4.90
N GLU A 296 12.40 -10.02 -3.94
CA GLU A 296 12.50 -11.34 -3.29
C GLU A 296 11.16 -11.77 -2.66
N ARG A 297 10.40 -10.83 -2.16
CA ARG A 297 9.07 -11.05 -1.59
C ARG A 297 7.93 -11.00 -2.63
N GLY A 298 8.25 -10.82 -3.91
CA GLY A 298 7.28 -10.85 -5.00
C GLY A 298 6.29 -9.68 -5.01
N VAL A 299 6.68 -8.53 -4.51
CA VAL A 299 5.93 -7.27 -4.62
C VAL A 299 6.29 -6.54 -5.90
N LEU A 300 7.58 -6.58 -6.25
CA LEU A 300 8.16 -6.03 -7.48
C LEU A 300 8.77 -7.15 -8.35
N ARG A 301 9.01 -6.79 -9.61
CA ARG A 301 9.70 -7.63 -10.61
C ARG A 301 10.73 -6.80 -11.36
#